data_af1b6347f22480188897078ae079e7bc
#
_entry.id   af1b6347f22480188897078ae079e7bc
#
_cell.length_a   1.000
_cell.length_b   1.000
_cell.length_c   1.000
_cell.angle_alpha   90.00
_cell.angle_beta   90.00
_cell.angle_gamma   90.00
#
_symmetry.space_group_name_H-M   'P 1'
#
loop_
_entity.id
_entity.type
_entity.pdbx_description
1 polymer ?
#
loop_
_entity_poly.entity_id
_entity_poly.type
_entity_poly.pdbx_seq_one_letter_code
_entity_poly.pdbx_strand_id
1 'polypeptide(L)'
;MMYNPRDWYWLGADGRLYSSAAGSVVALDTPAYLAWIAAGNVATRWPRDEAGAQTDAALRDVLAPYGLSLSPTAALLAHAAQRRWEIETGGIEVAGQMIRTDEQSQAKISGACVLLSNDPDVASIDWEAQPGTWVTLDRATMISIGVAVGRHVQRCFSALRQIQGEITAENITTTGAIDAAFAAALAP
;
A
#
# COMPACT_ATOMS: atom_id res chain seq x y z
N MET A 1 16.10 -28.51 -7.40
CA MET A 1 15.95 -27.17 -8.00
C MET A 1 17.27 -26.44 -7.89
N MET A 2 17.64 -25.61 -8.87
CA MET A 2 18.93 -24.90 -8.87
C MET A 2 18.73 -23.56 -8.15
N TYR A 3 19.59 -23.25 -7.19
CA TYR A 3 19.63 -21.95 -6.51
C TYR A 3 19.88 -20.83 -7.53
N ASN A 4 18.95 -19.84 -7.57
CA ASN A 4 19.10 -18.65 -8.40
C ASN A 4 19.09 -17.42 -7.48
N PRO A 5 20.24 -16.81 -7.20
CA PRO A 5 20.34 -15.70 -6.27
C PRO A 5 19.52 -14.46 -6.69
N ARG A 6 19.16 -14.34 -7.97
CA ARG A 6 18.35 -13.20 -8.48
C ARG A 6 16.84 -13.42 -8.39
N ASP A 7 16.42 -14.65 -8.06
CA ASP A 7 15.03 -15.00 -7.84
C ASP A 7 14.96 -15.96 -6.64
N TRP A 8 15.26 -15.41 -5.46
CA TRP A 8 15.35 -16.17 -4.23
C TRP A 8 14.81 -15.41 -3.04
N TYR A 9 14.49 -16.17 -1.99
CA TYR A 9 13.96 -15.60 -0.74
C TYR A 9 14.79 -16.01 0.47
N TRP A 10 14.97 -15.08 1.42
CA TRP A 10 15.60 -15.30 2.73
C TRP A 10 14.61 -14.97 3.82
N LEU A 11 14.38 -15.91 4.75
CA LEU A 11 13.44 -15.79 5.84
C LEU A 11 14.17 -15.61 7.17
N GLY A 12 13.90 -14.51 7.85
CA GLY A 12 14.37 -14.23 9.20
C GLY A 12 13.59 -14.97 10.28
N ALA A 13 14.21 -15.19 11.44
CA ALA A 13 13.53 -15.74 12.60
C ALA A 13 12.48 -14.79 13.19
N ASP A 14 12.58 -13.52 12.88
CA ASP A 14 11.62 -12.46 13.20
C ASP A 14 10.45 -12.34 12.21
N GLY A 15 10.39 -13.23 11.23
CA GLY A 15 9.35 -13.26 10.21
C GLY A 15 9.60 -12.35 9.00
N ARG A 16 10.70 -11.59 8.96
CA ARG A 16 11.05 -10.80 7.76
C ARG A 16 11.39 -11.71 6.60
N LEU A 17 10.82 -11.44 5.44
CA LEU A 17 11.07 -12.16 4.20
C LEU A 17 11.72 -11.22 3.17
N TYR A 18 12.98 -11.44 2.83
CA TYR A 18 13.64 -10.71 1.75
C TYR A 18 13.45 -11.43 0.41
N SER A 19 13.13 -10.67 -0.62
CA SER A 19 13.07 -11.10 -2.02
C SER A 19 14.21 -10.48 -2.81
N SER A 20 15.08 -11.28 -3.42
CA SER A 20 16.13 -10.76 -4.28
C SER A 20 15.59 -10.17 -5.60
N ALA A 21 14.47 -10.71 -6.11
CA ALA A 21 13.82 -10.15 -7.29
C ALA A 21 13.22 -8.76 -7.04
N ALA A 22 12.71 -8.53 -5.83
CA ALA A 22 12.18 -7.21 -5.43
C ALA A 22 13.27 -6.27 -4.86
N GLY A 23 14.44 -6.80 -4.46
CA GLY A 23 15.50 -6.06 -3.78
C GLY A 23 15.12 -5.55 -2.39
N SER A 24 14.07 -6.09 -1.78
CA SER A 24 13.49 -5.57 -0.54
C SER A 24 12.85 -6.67 0.32
N VAL A 25 12.51 -6.32 1.56
CA VAL A 25 11.64 -7.12 2.42
C VAL A 25 10.21 -7.05 1.88
N VAL A 26 9.56 -8.21 1.78
CA VAL A 26 8.19 -8.36 1.28
C VAL A 26 7.31 -9.09 2.31
N ALA A 27 5.99 -9.00 2.16
CA ALA A 27 5.06 -9.72 3.02
C ALA A 27 5.06 -11.23 2.72
N LEU A 28 4.80 -12.06 3.76
CA LEU A 28 4.75 -13.52 3.65
C LEU A 28 3.59 -14.03 2.79
N ASP A 29 2.56 -13.23 2.60
CA ASP A 29 1.38 -13.52 1.79
C ASP A 29 1.47 -12.96 0.36
N THR A 30 2.63 -12.39 -0.01
CA THR A 30 2.85 -11.86 -1.36
C THR A 30 2.59 -12.95 -2.41
N PRO A 31 1.75 -12.72 -3.44
CA PRO A 31 1.41 -13.71 -4.45
C PRO A 31 2.62 -14.35 -5.13
N ALA A 32 3.69 -13.58 -5.37
CA ALA A 32 4.94 -14.06 -5.94
C ALA A 32 5.64 -15.08 -5.04
N TYR A 33 5.70 -14.83 -3.72
CA TYR A 33 6.27 -15.77 -2.76
C TYR A 33 5.42 -17.04 -2.64
N LEU A 34 4.09 -16.89 -2.55
CA LEU A 34 3.18 -18.03 -2.47
C LEU A 34 3.29 -18.95 -3.70
N ALA A 35 3.37 -18.37 -4.90
CA ALA A 35 3.61 -19.12 -6.13
C ALA A 35 4.99 -19.80 -6.13
N TRP A 36 6.01 -19.12 -5.61
CA TRP A 36 7.38 -19.63 -5.54
C TRP A 36 7.50 -20.84 -4.58
N ILE A 37 6.87 -20.80 -3.38
CA ILE A 37 6.83 -21.96 -2.48
C ILE A 37 5.93 -23.08 -3.02
N ALA A 38 4.82 -22.76 -3.70
CA ALA A 38 3.96 -23.75 -4.35
C ALA A 38 4.70 -24.52 -5.46
N ALA A 39 5.72 -23.92 -6.08
CA ALA A 39 6.62 -24.58 -7.00
C ALA A 39 7.66 -25.50 -6.32
N GLY A 40 7.55 -25.73 -5.00
CA GLY A 40 8.41 -26.60 -4.20
C GLY A 40 9.71 -25.97 -3.72
N ASN A 41 9.82 -24.65 -3.74
CA ASN A 41 10.98 -23.94 -3.21
C ASN A 41 10.89 -23.75 -1.69
N VAL A 42 12.06 -23.58 -1.05
CA VAL A 42 12.17 -23.29 0.38
C VAL A 42 13.08 -22.09 0.58
N ALA A 43 12.57 -21.08 1.28
CA ALA A 43 13.36 -19.88 1.58
C ALA A 43 14.59 -20.24 2.43
N THR A 44 15.73 -19.65 2.07
CA THR A 44 16.95 -19.77 2.86
C THR A 44 16.79 -19.00 4.17
N ARG A 45 17.35 -19.51 5.25
CA ARG A 45 17.39 -18.78 6.51
C ARG A 45 18.22 -17.51 6.34
N TRP A 46 17.75 -16.43 6.96
CA TRP A 46 18.50 -15.18 7.01
C TRP A 46 19.91 -15.42 7.56
N PRO A 47 20.95 -14.92 6.88
CA PRO A 47 22.33 -15.14 7.32
C PRO A 47 22.61 -14.57 8.72
N ARG A 48 23.62 -15.16 9.36
CA ARG A 48 24.07 -14.72 10.68
C ARG A 48 25.45 -14.08 10.58
N ASP A 49 25.68 -13.07 11.41
CA ASP A 49 27.02 -12.49 11.61
C ASP A 49 27.90 -13.39 12.49
N GLU A 50 29.12 -12.93 12.76
CA GLU A 50 30.10 -13.63 13.59
C GLU A 50 29.63 -13.85 15.04
N ALA A 51 28.73 -12.99 15.54
CA ALA A 51 28.09 -13.14 16.86
C ALA A 51 26.91 -14.12 16.86
N GLY A 52 26.54 -14.67 15.70
CA GLY A 52 25.42 -15.59 15.53
C GLY A 52 24.06 -14.92 15.41
N ALA A 53 24.00 -13.58 15.29
CA ALA A 53 22.78 -12.82 15.10
C ALA A 53 22.41 -12.72 13.62
N GLN A 54 21.09 -12.80 13.31
CA GLN A 54 20.59 -12.53 11.96
C GLN A 54 20.53 -11.02 11.73
N THR A 55 21.44 -10.50 10.90
CA THR A 55 21.57 -9.07 10.63
C THR A 55 21.44 -8.75 9.15
N ASP A 56 21.04 -7.52 8.86
CA ASP A 56 21.00 -7.01 7.48
C ASP A 56 22.40 -6.89 6.88
N ALA A 57 23.42 -6.70 7.70
CA ALA A 57 24.81 -6.71 7.27
C ALA A 57 25.21 -8.09 6.72
N ALA A 58 24.92 -9.16 7.46
CA ALA A 58 25.19 -10.52 7.03
C ALA A 58 24.45 -10.89 5.72
N LEU A 59 23.20 -10.41 5.55
CA LEU A 59 22.50 -10.62 4.28
C LEU A 59 23.12 -9.81 3.14
N ARG A 60 23.52 -8.56 3.38
CA ARG A 60 24.22 -7.75 2.37
C ARG A 60 25.49 -8.43 1.87
N ASP A 61 26.28 -9.02 2.77
CA ASP A 61 27.50 -9.74 2.42
C ASP A 61 27.23 -10.95 1.53
N VAL A 62 26.11 -11.68 1.76
CA VAL A 62 25.68 -12.80 0.90
C VAL A 62 25.19 -12.31 -0.47
N LEU A 63 24.56 -11.14 -0.55
CA LEU A 63 23.99 -10.59 -1.77
C LEU A 63 25.03 -9.89 -2.66
N ALA A 64 26.05 -9.28 -2.05
CA ALA A 64 27.05 -8.45 -2.73
C ALA A 64 27.78 -9.14 -3.90
N PRO A 65 28.21 -10.43 -3.82
CA PRO A 65 28.87 -11.13 -4.93
C PRO A 65 27.99 -11.28 -6.18
N TYR A 66 26.67 -11.17 -6.04
CA TYR A 66 25.70 -11.27 -7.13
C TYR A 66 25.26 -9.91 -7.68
N GLY A 67 25.82 -8.81 -7.16
CA GLY A 67 25.41 -7.45 -7.50
C GLY A 67 24.01 -7.10 -7.00
N LEU A 68 23.55 -7.79 -5.95
CA LEU A 68 22.28 -7.56 -5.29
C LEU A 68 22.49 -6.77 -4.00
N SER A 69 21.49 -5.98 -3.61
CA SER A 69 21.56 -5.19 -2.38
C SER A 69 20.27 -5.30 -1.60
N LEU A 70 20.36 -5.37 -0.29
CA LEU A 70 19.26 -5.05 0.59
C LEU A 70 19.19 -3.53 0.70
N SER A 71 18.22 -2.93 0.04
CA SER A 71 17.98 -1.49 0.13
C SER A 71 16.96 -1.19 1.22
N PRO A 72 17.34 -0.60 2.36
CA PRO A 72 16.38 -0.12 3.33
C PRO A 72 15.39 0.86 2.72
N THR A 73 15.85 1.73 1.83
CA THR A 73 15.04 2.71 1.11
C THR A 73 13.95 2.05 0.26
N ALA A 74 14.26 0.98 -0.48
CA ALA A 74 13.26 0.27 -1.29
C ALA A 74 12.17 -0.36 -0.40
N ALA A 75 12.53 -0.95 0.74
CA ALA A 75 11.58 -1.50 1.69
C ALA A 75 10.66 -0.43 2.30
N LEU A 76 11.23 0.73 2.65
CA LEU A 76 10.47 1.87 3.17
C LEU A 76 9.52 2.47 2.13
N LEU A 77 9.96 2.58 0.87
CA LEU A 77 9.11 3.04 -0.23
C LEU A 77 7.94 2.09 -0.48
N ALA A 78 8.18 0.77 -0.43
CA ALA A 78 7.13 -0.24 -0.55
C ALA A 78 6.12 -0.16 0.61
N HIS A 79 6.60 -0.02 1.86
CA HIS A 79 5.73 0.19 3.03
C HIS A 79 4.90 1.46 2.89
N ALA A 80 5.50 2.57 2.46
CA ALA A 80 4.78 3.83 2.25
C ALA A 80 3.67 3.70 1.18
N ALA A 81 3.93 2.99 0.08
CA ALA A 81 2.93 2.73 -0.96
C ALA A 81 1.77 1.88 -0.44
N GLN A 82 2.07 0.82 0.33
CA GLN A 82 1.07 -0.03 0.97
C GLN A 82 0.23 0.77 1.97
N ARG A 83 0.87 1.58 2.83
CA ARG A 83 0.18 2.38 3.83
C ARG A 83 -0.75 3.42 3.21
N ARG A 84 -0.30 4.08 2.13
CA ARG A 84 -1.17 4.96 1.35
C ARG A 84 -2.42 4.22 0.86
N TRP A 85 -2.25 3.03 0.27
CA TRP A 85 -3.36 2.23 -0.26
C TRP A 85 -4.37 1.86 0.83
N GLU A 86 -3.91 1.42 2.00
CA GLU A 86 -4.76 1.08 3.14
C GLU A 86 -5.61 2.27 3.61
N ILE A 87 -4.99 3.45 3.70
CA ILE A 87 -5.68 4.67 4.13
C ILE A 87 -6.66 5.14 3.05
N GLU A 88 -6.23 5.15 1.78
CA GLU A 88 -7.05 5.57 0.66
C GLU A 88 -8.31 4.73 0.53
N THR A 89 -8.21 3.41 0.72
CA THR A 89 -9.31 2.46 0.55
C THR A 89 -10.08 2.16 1.83
N GLY A 90 -9.65 2.71 2.97
CA GLY A 90 -10.22 2.45 4.29
C GLY A 90 -11.57 3.12 4.57
N GLY A 91 -12.04 3.97 3.67
CA GLY A 91 -13.29 4.72 3.83
C GLY A 91 -13.08 6.10 4.48
N ILE A 92 -14.08 6.97 4.31
CA ILE A 92 -14.13 8.30 4.93
C ILE A 92 -15.51 8.59 5.51
N GLU A 93 -15.56 9.44 6.50
CA GLU A 93 -16.83 9.97 7.01
C GLU A 93 -17.21 11.25 6.25
N VAL A 94 -18.43 11.29 5.71
CA VAL A 94 -18.99 12.48 5.06
C VAL A 94 -20.36 12.74 5.65
N ALA A 95 -20.56 13.88 6.27
CA ALA A 95 -21.81 14.29 6.92
C ALA A 95 -22.39 13.23 7.89
N GLY A 96 -21.52 12.59 8.69
CA GLY A 96 -21.90 11.55 9.65
C GLY A 96 -22.17 10.18 9.04
N GLN A 97 -21.89 9.99 7.75
CA GLN A 97 -22.03 8.71 7.04
C GLN A 97 -20.68 8.17 6.59
N MET A 98 -20.45 6.88 6.83
CA MET A 98 -19.25 6.20 6.33
C MET A 98 -19.39 5.91 4.83
N ILE A 99 -18.53 6.50 4.04
CA ILE A 99 -18.43 6.29 2.57
C ILE A 99 -17.26 5.36 2.29
N ARG A 100 -17.54 4.28 1.59
CA ARG A 100 -16.50 3.35 1.12
C ARG A 100 -15.64 4.00 0.04
N THR A 101 -14.33 3.79 0.13
CA THR A 101 -13.36 4.34 -0.81
C THR A 101 -12.50 3.24 -1.46
N ASP A 102 -12.94 1.97 -1.44
CA ASP A 102 -12.30 0.94 -2.25
C ASP A 102 -12.41 1.30 -3.76
N GLU A 103 -11.54 0.70 -4.58
CA GLU A 103 -11.41 1.04 -6.01
C GLU A 103 -12.75 0.95 -6.76
N GLN A 104 -13.56 -0.07 -6.45
CA GLN A 104 -14.88 -0.22 -7.07
C GLN A 104 -15.84 0.89 -6.65
N SER A 105 -15.82 1.28 -5.37
CA SER A 105 -16.64 2.37 -4.85
C SER A 105 -16.23 3.71 -5.44
N GLN A 106 -14.93 3.98 -5.54
CA GLN A 106 -14.40 5.20 -6.19
C GLN A 106 -14.85 5.29 -7.65
N ALA A 107 -14.77 4.19 -8.42
CA ALA A 107 -15.20 4.15 -9.81
C ALA A 107 -16.72 4.42 -9.96
N LYS A 108 -17.55 3.80 -9.10
CA LYS A 108 -19.01 4.02 -9.13
C LYS A 108 -19.38 5.46 -8.75
N ILE A 109 -18.75 6.02 -7.71
CA ILE A 109 -18.95 7.41 -7.28
C ILE A 109 -18.57 8.37 -8.41
N SER A 110 -17.42 8.16 -9.04
CA SER A 110 -16.97 8.98 -10.17
C SER A 110 -17.94 8.90 -11.36
N GLY A 111 -18.39 7.70 -11.71
CA GLY A 111 -19.38 7.51 -12.78
C GLY A 111 -20.71 8.21 -12.50
N ALA A 112 -21.21 8.11 -11.27
CA ALA A 112 -22.42 8.81 -10.85
C ALA A 112 -22.29 10.34 -10.91
N CYS A 113 -21.14 10.87 -10.46
CA CYS A 113 -20.86 12.30 -10.57
C CYS A 113 -20.81 12.77 -12.04
N VAL A 114 -20.17 12.00 -12.92
CA VAL A 114 -20.13 12.31 -14.35
C VAL A 114 -21.51 12.31 -14.96
N LEU A 115 -22.35 11.29 -14.67
CA LEU A 115 -23.73 11.22 -15.16
C LEU A 115 -24.52 12.45 -14.72
N LEU A 116 -24.57 12.72 -13.41
CA LEU A 116 -25.31 13.85 -12.85
C LEU A 116 -24.80 15.21 -13.34
N SER A 117 -23.52 15.33 -13.69
CA SER A 117 -22.96 16.59 -14.18
C SER A 117 -23.29 16.86 -15.65
N ASN A 118 -23.46 15.81 -16.46
CA ASN A 118 -23.62 15.93 -17.91
C ASN A 118 -25.05 15.71 -18.39
N ASP A 119 -25.92 15.08 -17.58
CA ASP A 119 -27.32 14.83 -17.94
C ASP A 119 -28.25 15.64 -17.04
N PRO A 120 -28.86 16.73 -17.52
CA PRO A 120 -29.77 17.56 -16.75
C PRO A 120 -31.08 16.86 -16.37
N ASP A 121 -31.48 15.82 -17.13
CA ASP A 121 -32.73 15.10 -16.90
C ASP A 121 -32.62 14.11 -15.74
N VAL A 122 -31.39 13.77 -15.32
CA VAL A 122 -31.13 12.93 -14.13
C VAL A 122 -30.99 13.83 -12.90
N ALA A 123 -32.02 13.91 -12.09
CA ALA A 123 -32.01 14.73 -10.86
C ALA A 123 -31.41 14.01 -9.66
N SER A 124 -31.51 12.68 -9.60
CA SER A 124 -31.06 11.84 -8.50
C SER A 124 -30.66 10.45 -8.99
N ILE A 125 -30.01 9.69 -8.13
CA ILE A 125 -29.65 8.29 -8.36
C ILE A 125 -30.00 7.44 -7.14
N ASP A 126 -30.34 6.18 -7.37
CA ASP A 126 -30.49 5.20 -6.32
C ASP A 126 -29.13 4.57 -6.00
N TRP A 127 -28.80 4.55 -4.72
CA TRP A 127 -27.52 4.08 -4.20
C TRP A 127 -27.70 3.04 -3.13
N GLU A 128 -27.03 1.92 -3.27
CA GLU A 128 -26.99 0.90 -2.23
C GLU A 128 -25.88 1.27 -1.21
N ALA A 129 -26.30 1.88 -0.11
CA ALA A 129 -25.37 2.32 0.95
C ALA A 129 -24.76 1.15 1.72
N GLN A 130 -25.57 0.09 1.94
CA GLN A 130 -25.18 -1.21 2.50
C GLN A 130 -25.98 -2.30 1.81
N PRO A 131 -25.55 -3.56 1.84
CA PRO A 131 -26.32 -4.65 1.22
C PRO A 131 -27.78 -4.63 1.65
N GLY A 132 -28.68 -4.43 0.68
CA GLY A 132 -30.13 -4.33 0.89
C GLY A 132 -30.65 -2.99 1.43
N THR A 133 -29.77 -2.00 1.68
CA THR A 133 -30.16 -0.67 2.15
C THR A 133 -29.98 0.36 1.05
N TRP A 134 -31.07 0.82 0.48
CA TRP A 134 -31.09 1.76 -0.63
C TRP A 134 -31.42 3.17 -0.16
N VAL A 135 -30.74 4.16 -0.75
CA VAL A 135 -30.97 5.59 -0.55
C VAL A 135 -31.02 6.29 -1.90
N THR A 136 -31.92 7.25 -2.04
CA THR A 136 -31.93 8.11 -3.22
C THR A 136 -31.13 9.36 -2.91
N LEU A 137 -30.06 9.58 -3.67
CA LEU A 137 -29.15 10.72 -3.53
C LEU A 137 -29.45 11.75 -4.61
N ASP A 138 -29.72 12.97 -4.21
CA ASP A 138 -29.83 14.07 -5.15
C ASP A 138 -28.46 14.47 -5.72
N ARG A 139 -28.50 15.26 -6.79
CA ARG A 139 -27.31 15.73 -7.52
C ARG A 139 -26.31 16.42 -6.58
N ALA A 140 -26.75 17.31 -5.71
CA ALA A 140 -25.89 18.11 -4.85
C ALA A 140 -25.16 17.22 -3.83
N THR A 141 -25.90 16.30 -3.20
CA THR A 141 -25.37 15.33 -2.23
C THR A 141 -24.35 14.40 -2.88
N MET A 142 -24.67 13.83 -4.05
CA MET A 142 -23.76 12.91 -4.73
C MET A 142 -22.48 13.60 -5.19
N ILE A 143 -22.57 14.82 -5.74
CA ILE A 143 -21.38 15.61 -6.11
C ILE A 143 -20.55 15.96 -4.88
N SER A 144 -21.18 16.31 -3.75
CA SER A 144 -20.47 16.56 -2.49
C SER A 144 -19.68 15.34 -2.02
N ILE A 145 -20.29 14.14 -2.07
CA ILE A 145 -19.59 12.87 -1.77
C ILE A 145 -18.42 12.67 -2.71
N GLY A 146 -18.63 12.84 -4.01
CA GLY A 146 -17.58 12.67 -5.02
C GLY A 146 -16.40 13.62 -4.82
N VAL A 147 -16.66 14.87 -4.47
CA VAL A 147 -15.62 15.86 -4.13
C VAL A 147 -14.87 15.45 -2.86
N ALA A 148 -15.56 14.97 -1.82
CA ALA A 148 -14.93 14.52 -0.59
C ALA A 148 -14.03 13.33 -0.83
N VAL A 149 -14.49 12.30 -1.58
CA VAL A 149 -13.70 11.13 -1.97
C VAL A 149 -12.49 11.55 -2.81
N GLY A 150 -12.68 12.37 -3.83
CA GLY A 150 -11.59 12.85 -4.67
C GLY A 150 -10.52 13.63 -3.90
N ARG A 151 -10.94 14.47 -2.95
CA ARG A 151 -10.01 15.18 -2.06
C ARG A 151 -9.25 14.23 -1.14
N HIS A 152 -9.92 13.20 -0.60
CA HIS A 152 -9.28 12.19 0.23
C HIS A 152 -8.19 11.45 -0.55
N VAL A 153 -8.51 10.93 -1.72
CA VAL A 153 -7.55 10.26 -2.62
C VAL A 153 -6.36 11.17 -2.92
N GLN A 154 -6.63 12.41 -3.32
CA GLN A 154 -5.56 13.37 -3.63
C GLN A 154 -4.68 13.68 -2.41
N ARG A 155 -5.24 13.80 -1.21
CA ARG A 155 -4.46 13.99 0.02
C ARG A 155 -3.55 12.78 0.30
N CYS A 156 -4.05 11.55 0.11
CA CYS A 156 -3.26 10.33 0.27
C CYS A 156 -2.06 10.30 -0.69
N PHE A 157 -2.25 10.65 -1.97
CA PHE A 157 -1.15 10.73 -2.94
C PHE A 157 -0.18 11.86 -2.65
N SER A 158 -0.65 13.02 -2.21
CA SER A 158 0.22 14.13 -1.82
C SER A 158 1.07 13.79 -0.61
N ALA A 159 0.50 13.13 0.40
CA ALA A 159 1.21 12.63 1.56
C ALA A 159 2.27 11.59 1.16
N LEU A 160 1.91 10.61 0.31
CA LEU A 160 2.86 9.62 -0.20
C LEU A 160 4.04 10.30 -0.89
N ARG A 161 3.78 11.26 -1.79
CA ARG A 161 4.86 11.97 -2.52
C ARG A 161 5.83 12.66 -1.57
N GLN A 162 5.32 13.33 -0.54
CA GLN A 162 6.16 13.98 0.48
C GLN A 162 6.98 12.95 1.26
N ILE A 163 6.33 11.88 1.76
CA ILE A 163 7.00 10.82 2.53
C ILE A 163 8.08 10.12 1.72
N GLN A 164 7.84 9.85 0.42
CA GLN A 164 8.86 9.28 -0.46
C GLN A 164 10.08 10.21 -0.62
N GLY A 165 9.86 11.52 -0.67
CA GLY A 165 10.93 12.51 -0.64
C GLY A 165 11.75 12.43 0.63
N GLU A 166 11.11 12.36 1.80
CA GLU A 166 11.78 12.25 3.12
C GLU A 166 12.53 10.92 3.28
N ILE A 167 12.00 9.82 2.73
CA ILE A 167 12.69 8.52 2.70
C ILE A 167 13.95 8.61 1.83
N THR A 168 13.85 9.24 0.66
CA THR A 168 14.97 9.40 -0.27
C THR A 168 16.05 10.34 0.29
N ALA A 169 15.64 11.32 1.06
CA ALA A 169 16.53 12.24 1.78
C ALA A 169 17.08 11.67 3.11
N GLU A 170 16.75 10.40 3.43
CA GLU A 170 17.16 9.71 4.66
C GLU A 170 16.64 10.36 5.96
N ASN A 171 15.65 11.25 5.87
CA ASN A 171 15.00 11.86 7.04
C ASN A 171 13.99 10.88 7.70
N ILE A 172 13.39 9.98 6.91
CA ILE A 172 12.55 8.89 7.37
C ILE A 172 13.26 7.57 7.10
N THR A 173 13.61 6.85 8.17
CA THR A 173 14.41 5.62 8.12
C THR A 173 13.72 4.41 8.75
N THR A 174 12.47 4.55 9.22
CA THR A 174 11.69 3.46 9.84
C THR A 174 10.25 3.45 9.36
N THR A 175 9.62 2.29 9.37
CA THR A 175 8.18 2.14 9.04
C THR A 175 7.28 2.90 10.01
N GLY A 176 7.61 2.90 11.32
CA GLY A 176 6.85 3.68 12.31
C GLY A 176 6.88 5.20 12.05
N ALA A 177 8.00 5.74 11.54
CA ALA A 177 8.09 7.13 11.15
C ALA A 177 7.23 7.43 9.90
N ILE A 178 7.10 6.48 8.97
CA ILE A 178 6.20 6.56 7.82
C ILE A 178 4.75 6.64 8.29
N ASP A 179 4.33 5.74 9.19
CA ASP A 179 2.97 5.70 9.72
C ASP A 179 2.61 6.99 10.46
N ALA A 180 3.55 7.51 11.27
CA ALA A 180 3.38 8.80 11.96
C ALA A 180 3.28 9.98 10.97
N ALA A 181 4.06 9.98 9.90
CA ALA A 181 4.03 11.00 8.86
C ALA A 181 2.68 11.01 8.11
N PHE A 182 2.13 9.83 7.76
CA PHE A 182 0.78 9.74 7.19
C PHE A 182 -0.28 10.25 8.17
N ALA A 183 -0.22 9.86 9.44
CA ALA A 183 -1.16 10.32 10.45
C ALA A 183 -1.14 11.86 10.59
N ALA A 184 0.04 12.48 10.57
CA ALA A 184 0.20 13.92 10.63
C ALA A 184 -0.30 14.63 9.35
N ALA A 185 0.02 14.11 8.16
CA ALA A 185 -0.36 14.72 6.88
C ALA A 185 -1.87 14.63 6.60
N LEU A 186 -2.56 13.63 7.16
CA LEU A 186 -3.97 13.36 6.93
C LEU A 186 -4.86 13.74 8.12
N ALA A 187 -4.30 14.32 9.18
CA ALA A 187 -5.07 14.91 10.27
C ALA A 187 -6.13 15.91 9.74
N PRO A 188 -7.30 16.00 10.38
CA PRO A 188 -8.40 16.88 9.97
C PRO A 188 -8.00 18.34 9.83
#